data_7a194d9e7c8bb23516c9ed2d9fbabe1d
#
_entry.id   7a194d9e7c8bb23516c9ed2d9fbabe1d
#
_cell.length_a   1.000
_cell.length_b   1.000
_cell.length_c   1.000
_cell.angle_alpha   90.00
_cell.angle_beta   90.00
_cell.angle_gamma   90.00
#
_symmetry.space_group_name_H-M   'P 1'
#
loop_
_entity.id
_entity.type
_entity.pdbx_description
1 polymer ?
#
loop_
_entity_poly.entity_id
_entity_poly.type
_entity_poly.pdbx_seq_one_letter_code
_entity_poly.pdbx_strand_id
1 'polypeptide(L)'
;MKTRLIGYLYLAAAMAGVGSTVIASRVAAGGLPPFTATALRFLIATPLLLALMRMRRLRWTRPSARDAVLLVIQAAAGGVGYTVLLICGTKLASPIDAGVMLGTLPAMSTLIAAVVLRERQTRRDWVASALATSGVLFVTFAPGHGMLSMRALVGDALVLAAVACEAVFILLNRRLTVPLPPLTLSAAMSALGFVLALIPAAFEWRAVVSGWTFGAVSAIAYYALVPTVLGYVCWYAGSARTSGTEAALFTAIAPVSAVLFAVVLFGDALTATRVVGIALVVAGVLVGATRRRDSSTKADAQCHADPARRAHTAAE
;
A
#
# COMPACT_ATOMS: atom_id res chain seq x y z
N MET A 1 9.98 -13.84 21.64
CA MET A 1 8.96 -12.80 21.89
C MET A 1 9.39 -11.40 21.47
N LYS A 2 10.53 -10.88 21.93
CA LYS A 2 11.00 -9.49 21.60
C LYS A 2 11.09 -9.21 20.09
N THR A 3 11.58 -10.12 19.27
CA THR A 3 11.76 -9.94 17.82
C THR A 3 10.43 -9.79 17.07
N ARG A 4 9.38 -10.53 17.47
CA ARG A 4 8.03 -10.43 16.90
C ARG A 4 7.35 -9.11 17.26
N LEU A 5 7.46 -8.68 18.52
CA LEU A 5 6.91 -7.39 18.95
C LEU A 5 7.50 -6.22 18.16
N ILE A 6 8.83 -6.24 17.92
CA ILE A 6 9.50 -5.25 17.06
C ILE A 6 8.94 -5.32 15.62
N GLY A 7 8.67 -6.53 15.10
CA GLY A 7 8.04 -6.71 13.79
C GLY A 7 6.65 -6.07 13.72
N TYR A 8 5.83 -6.24 14.75
CA TYR A 8 4.50 -5.63 14.85
C TYR A 8 4.55 -4.10 14.89
N LEU A 9 5.50 -3.53 15.65
CA LEU A 9 5.70 -2.07 15.69
C LEU A 9 6.10 -1.52 14.32
N TYR A 10 6.99 -2.21 13.61
CA TYR A 10 7.36 -1.83 12.24
C TYR A 10 6.18 -1.89 11.28
N LEU A 11 5.37 -2.96 11.32
CA LEU A 11 4.19 -3.08 10.47
C LEU A 11 3.14 -2.02 10.78
N ALA A 12 2.90 -1.74 12.08
CA ALA A 12 1.97 -0.70 12.50
C ALA A 12 2.42 0.68 12.01
N ALA A 13 3.70 1.02 12.19
CA ALA A 13 4.27 2.28 11.73
C ALA A 13 4.20 2.41 10.20
N ALA A 14 4.51 1.33 9.45
CA ALA A 14 4.40 1.33 8.00
C ALA A 14 2.96 1.58 7.53
N MET A 15 1.98 0.90 8.13
CA MET A 15 0.58 1.02 7.73
C MET A 15 -0.04 2.36 8.15
N ALA A 16 0.35 2.91 9.30
CA ALA A 16 0.00 4.29 9.65
C ALA A 16 0.58 5.29 8.65
N GLY A 17 1.83 5.07 8.20
CA GLY A 17 2.44 5.83 7.11
C GLY A 17 1.65 5.73 5.81
N VAL A 18 1.19 4.55 5.42
CA VAL A 18 0.33 4.35 4.24
C VAL A 18 -0.98 5.13 4.39
N GLY A 19 -1.65 5.08 5.54
CA GLY A 19 -2.87 5.87 5.78
C GLY A 19 -2.64 7.38 5.63
N SER A 20 -1.49 7.88 6.07
CA SER A 20 -1.13 9.30 5.92
C SER A 20 -0.91 9.75 4.48
N THR A 21 -0.72 8.82 3.53
CA THR A 21 -0.56 9.15 2.10
C THR A 21 -1.77 9.83 1.51
N VAL A 22 -2.98 9.54 2.02
CA VAL A 22 -4.22 10.20 1.59
C VAL A 22 -4.13 11.71 1.86
N ILE A 23 -3.70 12.06 3.06
CA ILE A 23 -3.56 13.46 3.48
C ILE A 23 -2.47 14.17 2.67
N ALA A 24 -1.30 13.54 2.58
CA ALA A 24 -0.19 14.09 1.81
C ALA A 24 -0.57 14.27 0.33
N SER A 25 -1.29 13.32 -0.26
CA SER A 25 -1.79 13.40 -1.64
C SER A 25 -2.78 14.54 -1.83
N ARG A 26 -3.70 14.75 -0.88
CA ARG A 26 -4.68 15.83 -0.90
C ARG A 26 -4.00 17.20 -0.87
N VAL A 27 -3.01 17.38 0.02
CA VAL A 27 -2.26 18.63 0.14
C VAL A 27 -1.40 18.85 -1.11
N ALA A 28 -0.72 17.82 -1.60
CA ALA A 28 0.10 17.89 -2.82
C ALA A 28 -0.74 18.29 -4.05
N ALA A 29 -1.96 17.75 -4.16
CA ALA A 29 -2.90 18.05 -5.24
C ALA A 29 -3.30 19.54 -5.34
N GLY A 30 -3.10 20.30 -4.26
CA GLY A 30 -3.37 21.74 -4.20
C GLY A 30 -2.31 22.63 -4.86
N GLY A 31 -1.15 22.08 -5.28
CA GLY A 31 -0.07 22.91 -5.83
C GLY A 31 0.94 22.19 -6.72
N LEU A 32 0.79 20.89 -6.95
CA LEU A 32 1.69 20.13 -7.81
C LEU A 32 0.94 19.21 -8.77
N PRO A 33 1.37 19.14 -10.04
CA PRO A 33 0.90 18.10 -10.95
C PRO A 33 1.29 16.69 -10.46
N PRO A 34 0.47 15.67 -10.71
CA PRO A 34 0.61 14.37 -10.06
C PRO A 34 1.90 13.60 -10.42
N PHE A 35 2.34 13.65 -11.66
CA PHE A 35 3.60 12.99 -12.05
C PHE A 35 4.83 13.76 -11.54
N THR A 36 4.78 15.09 -11.55
CA THR A 36 5.84 15.94 -10.95
C THR A 36 5.96 15.69 -9.45
N ALA A 37 4.84 15.64 -8.73
CA ALA A 37 4.80 15.31 -7.31
C ALA A 37 5.41 13.91 -7.05
N THR A 38 5.08 12.93 -7.89
CA THR A 38 5.61 11.56 -7.82
C THR A 38 7.10 11.50 -8.11
N ALA A 39 7.57 12.21 -9.13
CA ALA A 39 9.00 12.31 -9.46
C ALA A 39 9.81 12.96 -8.34
N LEU A 40 9.32 14.07 -7.77
CA LEU A 40 9.95 14.75 -6.62
C LEU A 40 9.99 13.84 -5.37
N ARG A 41 8.92 13.10 -5.09
CA ARG A 41 8.88 12.11 -4.01
C ARG A 41 10.05 11.13 -4.12
N PHE A 42 10.23 10.53 -5.29
CA PHE A 42 11.28 9.54 -5.51
C PHE A 42 12.67 10.17 -5.68
N LEU A 43 12.76 11.41 -6.19
CA LEU A 43 14.01 12.17 -6.23
C LEU A 43 14.59 12.36 -4.81
N ILE A 44 13.74 12.62 -3.82
CA ILE A 44 14.14 12.77 -2.42
C ILE A 44 14.42 11.38 -1.80
N ALA A 45 13.55 10.40 -2.02
CA ALA A 45 13.64 9.09 -1.37
C ALA A 45 14.83 8.25 -1.88
N THR A 46 15.12 8.28 -3.18
CA THR A 46 16.14 7.42 -3.80
C THR A 46 17.55 7.64 -3.23
N PRO A 47 18.08 8.88 -3.17
CA PRO A 47 19.43 9.09 -2.63
C PRO A 47 19.53 8.70 -1.16
N LEU A 48 18.48 8.92 -0.36
CA LEU A 48 18.45 8.53 1.05
C LEU A 48 18.50 7.01 1.21
N LEU A 49 17.71 6.27 0.44
CA LEU A 49 17.71 4.80 0.48
C LEU A 49 19.03 4.21 -0.03
N LEU A 50 19.63 4.80 -1.07
CA LEU A 50 20.95 4.40 -1.56
C LEU A 50 22.05 4.72 -0.55
N ALA A 51 22.00 5.86 0.15
CA ALA A 51 22.91 6.20 1.21
C ALA A 51 22.81 5.20 2.37
N LEU A 52 21.57 4.88 2.82
CA LEU A 52 21.34 3.86 3.85
C LEU A 52 21.86 2.49 3.43
N MET A 53 21.66 2.11 2.16
CA MET A 53 22.17 0.86 1.61
C MET A 53 23.71 0.80 1.64
N ARG A 54 24.38 1.92 1.29
CA ARG A 54 25.84 2.06 1.38
C ARG A 54 26.35 1.98 2.83
N MET A 55 25.69 2.70 3.74
CA MET A 55 26.04 2.67 5.17
C MET A 55 25.91 1.26 5.77
N ARG A 56 24.92 0.48 5.34
CA ARG A 56 24.73 -0.92 5.74
C ARG A 56 25.59 -1.90 4.95
N ARG A 57 26.46 -1.42 4.04
CA ARG A 57 27.34 -2.22 3.19
C ARG A 57 26.61 -3.32 2.40
N LEU A 58 25.33 -3.08 2.05
CA LEU A 58 24.54 -4.00 1.25
C LEU A 58 24.98 -3.89 -0.22
N ARG A 59 25.21 -5.04 -0.85
CA ARG A 59 25.56 -5.11 -2.27
C ARG A 59 24.29 -5.20 -3.10
N TRP A 60 24.33 -4.57 -4.28
CA TRP A 60 23.30 -4.73 -5.29
C TRP A 60 23.43 -6.14 -5.90
N THR A 61 22.40 -6.95 -5.71
CA THR A 61 22.30 -8.24 -6.40
C THR A 61 21.56 -8.04 -7.71
N ARG A 62 22.11 -8.53 -8.82
CA ARG A 62 21.44 -8.44 -10.12
C ARG A 62 20.23 -9.38 -10.12
N PRO A 63 19.00 -8.86 -10.32
CA PRO A 63 17.82 -9.70 -10.43
C PRO A 63 17.87 -10.51 -11.73
N SER A 64 17.16 -11.63 -11.78
CA SER A 64 16.91 -12.34 -13.04
C SER A 64 16.11 -11.45 -14.00
N ALA A 65 16.13 -11.71 -15.30
CA ALA A 65 15.34 -10.95 -16.27
C ALA A 65 13.85 -10.94 -15.92
N ARG A 66 13.31 -12.07 -15.43
CA ARG A 66 11.94 -12.18 -14.94
C ARG A 66 11.70 -11.27 -13.73
N ASP A 67 12.57 -11.34 -12.73
CA ASP A 67 12.42 -10.52 -11.52
C ASP A 67 12.59 -9.03 -11.84
N ALA A 68 13.46 -8.66 -12.79
CA ALA A 68 13.61 -7.28 -13.25
C ALA A 68 12.28 -6.74 -13.86
N VAL A 69 11.62 -7.52 -14.71
CA VAL A 69 10.30 -7.16 -15.26
C VAL A 69 9.25 -7.02 -14.14
N LEU A 70 9.23 -7.96 -13.19
CA LEU A 70 8.31 -7.88 -12.05
C LEU A 70 8.56 -6.61 -11.21
N LEU A 71 9.82 -6.24 -10.97
CA LEU A 71 10.18 -5.03 -10.24
C LEU A 71 9.76 -3.75 -10.97
N VAL A 72 9.90 -3.72 -12.31
CA VAL A 72 9.43 -2.58 -13.12
C VAL A 72 7.91 -2.46 -13.04
N ILE A 73 7.16 -3.55 -13.21
CA ILE A 73 5.69 -3.53 -13.11
C ILE A 73 5.24 -3.12 -11.70
N GLN A 74 5.92 -3.61 -10.65
CA GLN A 74 5.65 -3.21 -9.27
C GLN A 74 5.88 -1.70 -9.06
N ALA A 75 7.00 -1.17 -9.55
CA ALA A 75 7.31 0.25 -9.43
C ALA A 75 6.33 1.11 -10.25
N ALA A 76 5.94 0.65 -11.44
CA ALA A 76 4.93 1.33 -12.26
C ALA A 76 3.56 1.36 -11.57
N ALA A 77 3.10 0.23 -11.03
CA ALA A 77 1.81 0.15 -10.34
C ALA A 77 1.88 0.82 -8.95
N GLY A 78 2.57 0.22 -7.99
CA GLY A 78 2.57 0.66 -6.59
C GLY A 78 3.37 1.93 -6.33
N GLY A 79 4.40 2.21 -7.13
CA GLY A 79 5.18 3.45 -7.01
C GLY A 79 4.50 4.63 -7.70
N VAL A 80 4.34 4.56 -9.01
CA VAL A 80 3.84 5.67 -9.83
C VAL A 80 2.33 5.68 -9.89
N GLY A 81 1.71 4.57 -10.33
CA GLY A 81 0.26 4.48 -10.53
C GLY A 81 -0.53 4.78 -9.26
N TYR A 82 -0.18 4.13 -8.15
CA TYR A 82 -0.79 4.41 -6.85
C TYR A 82 -0.74 5.89 -6.48
N THR A 83 0.43 6.51 -6.56
CA THR A 83 0.61 7.90 -6.13
C THR A 83 -0.13 8.88 -7.03
N VAL A 84 -0.01 8.73 -8.35
CA VAL A 84 -0.67 9.60 -9.33
C VAL A 84 -2.18 9.50 -9.20
N LEU A 85 -2.72 8.28 -9.16
CA LEU A 85 -4.16 8.06 -9.05
C LEU A 85 -4.70 8.55 -7.70
N LEU A 86 -3.95 8.37 -6.60
CA LEU A 86 -4.35 8.87 -5.29
C LEU A 86 -4.35 10.41 -5.25
N ILE A 87 -3.35 11.09 -5.82
CA ILE A 87 -3.32 12.55 -5.92
C ILE A 87 -4.51 13.05 -6.75
N CYS A 88 -4.76 12.46 -7.92
CA CYS A 88 -5.90 12.81 -8.76
C CYS A 88 -7.23 12.53 -8.07
N GLY A 89 -7.36 11.38 -7.43
CA GLY A 89 -8.57 10.96 -6.73
C GLY A 89 -8.91 11.87 -5.54
N THR A 90 -7.93 12.15 -4.67
CA THR A 90 -8.13 13.03 -3.51
C THR A 90 -8.35 14.49 -3.87
N LYS A 91 -8.05 14.92 -5.10
CA LYS A 91 -8.43 16.23 -5.62
C LYS A 91 -9.94 16.35 -5.86
N LEU A 92 -10.61 15.24 -6.12
CA LEU A 92 -12.02 15.16 -6.52
C LEU A 92 -12.92 14.57 -5.43
N ALA A 93 -12.41 13.56 -4.69
CA ALA A 93 -13.09 12.89 -3.57
C ALA A 93 -12.70 13.52 -2.22
N SER A 94 -13.49 13.21 -1.17
CA SER A 94 -13.16 13.63 0.19
C SER A 94 -12.01 12.77 0.76
N PRO A 95 -11.13 13.35 1.61
CA PRO A 95 -10.03 12.60 2.22
C PRO A 95 -10.50 11.43 3.09
N ILE A 96 -11.63 11.58 3.80
CA ILE A 96 -12.16 10.52 4.65
C ILE A 96 -12.72 9.36 3.82
N ASP A 97 -13.40 9.64 2.70
CA ASP A 97 -13.93 8.61 1.81
C ASP A 97 -12.76 7.87 1.13
N ALA A 98 -11.75 8.59 0.66
CA ALA A 98 -10.51 7.99 0.15
C ALA A 98 -9.81 7.12 1.21
N GLY A 99 -9.82 7.55 2.47
CA GLY A 99 -9.30 6.75 3.60
C GLY A 99 -10.04 5.44 3.80
N VAL A 100 -11.37 5.45 3.73
CA VAL A 100 -12.18 4.23 3.82
C VAL A 100 -11.90 3.30 2.64
N MET A 101 -11.73 3.86 1.43
CA MET A 101 -11.44 3.08 0.22
C MET A 101 -10.10 2.35 0.28
N LEU A 102 -9.09 2.84 1.01
CA LEU A 102 -7.86 2.07 1.26
C LEU A 102 -8.15 0.71 1.90
N GLY A 103 -9.22 0.59 2.66
CA GLY A 103 -9.63 -0.66 3.28
C GLY A 103 -10.18 -1.71 2.31
N THR A 104 -10.42 -1.36 1.04
CA THR A 104 -10.77 -2.36 0.01
C THR A 104 -9.56 -3.13 -0.52
N LEU A 105 -8.35 -2.84 -0.05
CA LEU A 105 -7.12 -3.50 -0.50
C LEU A 105 -7.19 -5.03 -0.44
N PRO A 106 -7.74 -5.69 0.60
CA PRO A 106 -7.92 -7.15 0.59
C PRO A 106 -8.90 -7.63 -0.48
N ALA A 107 -10.00 -6.89 -0.69
CA ALA A 107 -10.98 -7.21 -1.72
C ALA A 107 -10.37 -7.11 -3.12
N MET A 108 -9.66 -6.02 -3.37
CA MET A 108 -8.98 -5.78 -4.64
C MET A 108 -7.88 -6.82 -4.88
N SER A 109 -7.12 -7.17 -3.84
CA SER A 109 -6.11 -8.23 -3.93
C SER A 109 -6.72 -9.59 -4.24
N THR A 110 -7.86 -9.93 -3.63
CA THR A 110 -8.60 -11.18 -3.91
C THR A 110 -9.09 -11.22 -5.35
N LEU A 111 -9.68 -10.12 -5.83
CA LEU A 111 -10.20 -10.00 -7.20
C LEU A 111 -9.06 -10.15 -8.23
N ILE A 112 -7.96 -9.42 -8.07
CA ILE A 112 -6.81 -9.48 -8.98
C ILE A 112 -6.16 -10.86 -8.94
N ALA A 113 -6.01 -11.46 -7.76
CA ALA A 113 -5.48 -12.82 -7.63
C ALA A 113 -6.36 -13.84 -8.34
N ALA A 114 -7.69 -13.72 -8.24
CA ALA A 114 -8.64 -14.62 -8.91
C ALA A 114 -8.64 -14.45 -10.43
N VAL A 115 -8.74 -13.20 -10.93
CA VAL A 115 -8.96 -12.91 -12.35
C VAL A 115 -7.65 -12.89 -13.13
N VAL A 116 -6.64 -12.18 -12.63
CA VAL A 116 -5.37 -11.98 -13.36
C VAL A 116 -4.40 -13.13 -13.11
N LEU A 117 -4.24 -13.55 -11.85
CA LEU A 117 -3.30 -14.60 -11.47
C LEU A 117 -3.94 -16.00 -11.53
N ARG A 118 -5.25 -16.09 -11.77
CA ARG A 118 -6.06 -17.33 -11.82
C ARG A 118 -5.87 -18.21 -10.57
N GLU A 119 -5.64 -17.59 -9.41
CA GLU A 119 -5.51 -18.30 -8.14
C GLU A 119 -6.89 -18.64 -7.57
N ARG A 120 -7.05 -19.87 -7.07
CA ARG A 120 -8.30 -20.30 -6.43
C ARG A 120 -8.48 -19.56 -5.10
N GLN A 121 -9.53 -18.78 -5.02
CA GLN A 121 -9.93 -18.08 -3.81
C GLN A 121 -10.91 -18.94 -3.00
N THR A 122 -10.92 -18.76 -1.68
CA THR A 122 -11.84 -19.50 -0.84
C THR A 122 -13.05 -18.67 -0.46
N ARG A 123 -14.06 -19.34 0.13
CA ARG A 123 -15.27 -18.66 0.62
C ARG A 123 -14.95 -17.50 1.57
N ARG A 124 -13.93 -17.66 2.43
CA ARG A 124 -13.53 -16.59 3.36
C ARG A 124 -12.94 -15.37 2.65
N ASP A 125 -12.15 -15.59 1.59
CA ASP A 125 -11.60 -14.47 0.79
C ASP A 125 -12.72 -13.67 0.15
N TRP A 126 -13.76 -14.34 -0.34
CA TRP A 126 -14.95 -13.70 -0.90
C TRP A 126 -15.79 -13.00 0.17
N VAL A 127 -15.97 -13.59 1.36
CA VAL A 127 -16.67 -12.93 2.49
C VAL A 127 -15.91 -11.70 2.96
N ALA A 128 -14.58 -11.78 3.11
CA ALA A 128 -13.73 -10.63 3.44
C ALA A 128 -13.86 -9.50 2.42
N SER A 129 -13.84 -9.86 1.13
CA SER A 129 -14.02 -8.92 0.02
C SER A 129 -15.40 -8.29 0.02
N ALA A 130 -16.44 -9.07 0.24
CA ALA A 130 -17.83 -8.58 0.32
C ALA A 130 -18.01 -7.60 1.49
N LEU A 131 -17.48 -7.92 2.68
CA LEU A 131 -17.52 -7.03 3.84
C LEU A 131 -16.80 -5.70 3.57
N ALA A 132 -15.58 -5.75 3.02
CA ALA A 132 -14.82 -4.54 2.70
C ALA A 132 -15.54 -3.68 1.64
N THR A 133 -16.06 -4.31 0.59
CA THR A 133 -16.80 -3.63 -0.48
C THR A 133 -18.10 -3.03 0.05
N SER A 134 -18.87 -3.77 0.85
CA SER A 134 -20.11 -3.24 1.44
C SER A 134 -19.84 -2.04 2.35
N GLY A 135 -18.74 -2.05 3.11
CA GLY A 135 -18.34 -0.91 3.94
C GLY A 135 -18.06 0.35 3.12
N VAL A 136 -17.37 0.21 1.99
CA VAL A 136 -17.14 1.34 1.07
C VAL A 136 -18.43 1.81 0.43
N LEU A 137 -19.25 0.91 -0.12
CA LEU A 137 -20.54 1.28 -0.72
C LEU A 137 -21.44 1.99 0.29
N PHE A 138 -21.45 1.52 1.54
CA PHE A 138 -22.22 2.15 2.62
C PHE A 138 -21.80 3.59 2.89
N VAL A 139 -20.49 3.89 2.83
CA VAL A 139 -19.97 5.26 2.97
C VAL A 139 -20.29 6.10 1.72
N THR A 140 -20.02 5.57 0.53
CA THR A 140 -20.18 6.30 -0.74
C THR A 140 -21.64 6.68 -1.02
N PHE A 141 -22.59 5.79 -0.71
CA PHE A 141 -24.02 6.00 -0.97
C PHE A 141 -24.82 6.41 0.26
N ALA A 142 -24.16 6.85 1.35
CA ALA A 142 -24.85 7.26 2.57
C ALA A 142 -25.79 8.45 2.34
N PRO A 143 -27.02 8.44 2.90
CA PRO A 143 -27.91 9.59 2.91
C PRO A 143 -27.24 10.79 3.59
N GLY A 144 -27.29 11.96 2.95
CA GLY A 144 -26.68 13.20 3.49
C GLY A 144 -25.33 13.60 2.86
N HIS A 145 -24.70 12.74 2.07
CA HIS A 145 -23.79 13.22 1.04
C HIS A 145 -24.64 13.88 -0.04
N GLY A 146 -24.50 15.21 -0.23
CA GLY A 146 -25.28 15.95 -1.24
C GLY A 146 -25.31 15.17 -2.56
N MET A 147 -26.25 15.52 -3.47
CA MET A 147 -26.47 14.79 -4.74
C MET A 147 -25.17 14.18 -5.24
N LEU A 148 -25.18 12.87 -5.51
CA LEU A 148 -24.06 12.11 -6.07
C LEU A 148 -23.39 12.93 -7.19
N SER A 149 -22.34 13.64 -6.83
CA SER A 149 -21.63 14.45 -7.81
C SER A 149 -20.81 13.51 -8.69
N MET A 150 -21.01 13.56 -9.98
CA MET A 150 -20.19 12.81 -10.95
C MET A 150 -18.69 13.04 -10.68
N ARG A 151 -18.34 14.24 -10.23
CA ARG A 151 -16.97 14.59 -9.86
C ARG A 151 -16.46 13.75 -8.68
N ALA A 152 -17.26 13.56 -7.64
CA ALA A 152 -16.89 12.75 -6.47
C ALA A 152 -16.76 11.26 -6.87
N LEU A 153 -17.71 10.74 -7.66
CA LEU A 153 -17.65 9.36 -8.15
C LEU A 153 -16.38 9.09 -8.98
N VAL A 154 -15.99 10.03 -9.84
CA VAL A 154 -14.72 9.92 -10.59
C VAL A 154 -13.53 9.93 -9.62
N GLY A 155 -13.55 10.77 -8.60
CA GLY A 155 -12.52 10.79 -7.56
C GLY A 155 -12.41 9.45 -6.83
N ASP A 156 -13.51 8.90 -6.42
CA ASP A 156 -13.63 7.61 -5.76
C ASP A 156 -13.13 6.46 -6.65
N ALA A 157 -13.50 6.46 -7.93
CA ALA A 157 -13.01 5.48 -8.90
C ALA A 157 -11.48 5.56 -9.08
N LEU A 158 -10.91 6.77 -9.09
CA LEU A 158 -9.45 6.95 -9.14
C LEU A 158 -8.75 6.42 -7.87
N VAL A 159 -9.34 6.64 -6.69
CA VAL A 159 -8.80 6.07 -5.44
C VAL A 159 -8.88 4.54 -5.45
N LEU A 160 -9.99 3.95 -5.90
CA LEU A 160 -10.09 2.50 -6.06
C LEU A 160 -9.07 1.94 -7.07
N ALA A 161 -8.82 2.66 -8.17
CA ALA A 161 -7.77 2.30 -9.11
C ALA A 161 -6.36 2.39 -8.47
N ALA A 162 -6.12 3.38 -7.58
CA ALA A 162 -4.89 3.43 -6.80
C ALA A 162 -4.75 2.20 -5.89
N VAL A 163 -5.82 1.80 -5.21
CA VAL A 163 -5.84 0.57 -4.38
C VAL A 163 -5.58 -0.68 -5.22
N ALA A 164 -6.11 -0.74 -6.45
CA ALA A 164 -5.80 -1.84 -7.38
C ALA A 164 -4.30 -1.88 -7.74
N CYS A 165 -3.68 -0.73 -7.99
CA CYS A 165 -2.24 -0.63 -8.21
C CYS A 165 -1.42 -1.12 -7.01
N GLU A 166 -1.83 -0.78 -5.79
CA GLU A 166 -1.21 -1.27 -4.54
C GLU A 166 -1.38 -2.79 -4.40
N ALA A 167 -2.57 -3.32 -4.73
CA ALA A 167 -2.81 -4.76 -4.72
C ALA A 167 -1.89 -5.51 -5.70
N VAL A 168 -1.69 -4.98 -6.91
CA VAL A 168 -0.73 -5.51 -7.90
C VAL A 168 0.68 -5.51 -7.33
N PHE A 169 1.11 -4.40 -6.71
CA PHE A 169 2.41 -4.30 -6.05
C PHE A 169 2.63 -5.41 -5.01
N ILE A 170 1.68 -5.60 -4.11
CA ILE A 170 1.76 -6.62 -3.05
C ILE A 170 1.79 -8.04 -3.63
N LEU A 171 0.94 -8.32 -4.62
CA LEU A 171 0.83 -9.64 -5.22
C LEU A 171 2.09 -10.02 -6.01
N LEU A 172 2.63 -9.09 -6.80
CA LEU A 172 3.85 -9.33 -7.58
C LEU A 172 5.09 -9.46 -6.69
N ASN A 173 5.15 -8.75 -5.56
CA ASN A 173 6.25 -8.88 -4.62
C ASN A 173 6.44 -10.33 -4.11
N ARG A 174 5.35 -11.09 -4.00
CA ARG A 174 5.38 -12.51 -3.61
C ARG A 174 5.87 -13.43 -4.71
N ARG A 175 5.98 -12.96 -5.94
CA ARG A 175 6.40 -13.72 -7.12
C ARG A 175 7.89 -13.58 -7.44
N LEU A 176 8.63 -12.76 -6.68
CA LEU A 176 10.08 -12.64 -6.80
C LEU A 176 10.73 -13.95 -6.41
N THR A 177 11.66 -14.43 -7.25
CA THR A 177 12.34 -15.71 -7.06
C THR A 177 13.55 -15.58 -6.13
N VAL A 178 14.21 -14.42 -6.12
CA VAL A 178 15.36 -14.14 -5.28
C VAL A 178 14.93 -13.20 -4.14
N PRO A 179 15.07 -13.61 -2.86
CA PRO A 179 14.77 -12.74 -1.75
C PRO A 179 15.81 -11.62 -1.69
N LEU A 180 15.41 -10.42 -2.06
CA LEU A 180 16.24 -9.21 -1.92
C LEU A 180 16.17 -8.70 -0.47
N PRO A 181 17.29 -8.18 0.09
CA PRO A 181 17.25 -7.49 1.37
C PRO A 181 16.22 -6.35 1.34
N PRO A 182 15.47 -6.13 2.43
CA PRO A 182 14.42 -5.10 2.49
C PRO A 182 14.85 -3.73 1.98
N LEU A 183 16.01 -3.28 2.39
CA LEU A 183 16.54 -1.97 2.01
C LEU A 183 16.94 -1.90 0.54
N THR A 184 17.48 -3.00 -0.02
CA THR A 184 17.81 -3.09 -1.46
C THR A 184 16.54 -3.01 -2.30
N LEU A 185 15.48 -3.72 -1.89
CA LEU A 185 14.20 -3.69 -2.57
C LEU A 185 13.56 -2.29 -2.50
N SER A 186 13.61 -1.63 -1.33
CA SER A 186 13.13 -0.25 -1.17
C SER A 186 13.87 0.72 -2.08
N ALA A 187 15.20 0.60 -2.18
CA ALA A 187 16.03 1.44 -3.05
C ALA A 187 15.72 1.18 -4.54
N ALA A 188 15.53 -0.10 -4.93
CA ALA A 188 15.14 -0.47 -6.29
C ALA A 188 13.78 0.13 -6.66
N MET A 189 12.77 -0.02 -5.80
CA MET A 189 11.43 0.52 -6.03
C MET A 189 11.44 2.03 -6.18
N SER A 190 12.21 2.74 -5.33
CA SER A 190 12.33 4.20 -5.43
C SER A 190 13.05 4.64 -6.69
N ALA A 191 14.16 3.99 -7.06
CA ALA A 191 14.91 4.34 -8.26
C ALA A 191 14.10 4.09 -9.55
N LEU A 192 13.44 2.93 -9.65
CA LEU A 192 12.55 2.62 -10.78
C LEU A 192 11.36 3.57 -10.82
N GLY A 193 10.75 3.87 -9.66
CA GLY A 193 9.66 4.82 -9.56
C GLY A 193 10.06 6.22 -10.02
N PHE A 194 11.28 6.67 -9.70
CA PHE A 194 11.83 7.94 -10.19
C PHE A 194 11.96 7.95 -11.72
N VAL A 195 12.61 6.94 -12.29
CA VAL A 195 12.81 6.85 -13.74
C VAL A 195 11.48 6.82 -14.50
N LEU A 196 10.52 6.03 -14.00
CA LEU A 196 9.20 5.89 -14.63
C LEU A 196 8.35 7.16 -14.50
N ALA A 197 8.45 7.89 -13.39
CA ALA A 197 7.71 9.14 -13.18
C ALA A 197 8.35 10.33 -13.92
N LEU A 198 9.65 10.32 -14.17
CA LEU A 198 10.40 11.43 -14.76
C LEU A 198 9.91 11.75 -16.18
N ILE A 199 9.64 10.73 -16.99
CA ILE A 199 9.20 10.91 -18.38
C ILE A 199 7.87 11.68 -18.44
N PRO A 200 6.76 11.23 -17.81
CA PRO A 200 5.51 11.98 -17.82
C PRO A 200 5.61 13.31 -17.08
N ALA A 201 6.42 13.42 -16.02
CA ALA A 201 6.65 14.69 -15.31
C ALA A 201 7.24 15.76 -16.22
N ALA A 202 8.08 15.40 -17.19
CA ALA A 202 8.65 16.34 -18.16
C ALA A 202 7.57 17.03 -19.02
N PHE A 203 6.43 16.37 -19.26
CA PHE A 203 5.31 16.96 -19.99
C PHE A 203 4.44 17.89 -19.11
N GLU A 204 4.55 17.78 -17.80
CA GLU A 204 3.84 18.65 -16.84
C GLU A 204 4.59 19.96 -16.56
N TRP A 205 5.79 20.18 -17.12
CA TRP A 205 6.67 21.32 -16.82
C TRP A 205 5.97 22.68 -16.91
N ARG A 206 5.11 22.88 -17.91
CA ARG A 206 4.37 24.16 -18.07
C ARG A 206 3.40 24.43 -16.91
N ALA A 207 2.79 23.38 -16.37
CA ALA A 207 1.89 23.49 -15.23
C ALA A 207 2.65 23.68 -13.91
N VAL A 208 3.90 23.25 -13.84
CA VAL A 208 4.77 23.35 -12.67
C VAL A 208 5.17 24.80 -12.38
N VAL A 209 5.50 25.57 -13.43
CA VAL A 209 6.04 26.96 -13.29
C VAL A 209 5.05 27.92 -12.62
N SER A 210 3.76 27.65 -12.66
CA SER A 210 2.70 28.53 -12.14
C SER A 210 2.05 28.09 -10.82
N GLY A 211 2.43 26.92 -10.26
CA GLY A 211 1.61 26.28 -9.24
C GLY A 211 2.30 25.82 -7.94
N TRP A 212 3.58 26.10 -7.73
CA TRP A 212 4.27 25.64 -6.54
C TRP A 212 3.74 26.33 -5.28
N THR A 213 3.18 25.54 -4.36
CA THR A 213 2.85 26.04 -3.03
C THR A 213 3.78 25.37 -2.01
N PHE A 214 4.16 26.14 -0.96
CA PHE A 214 4.96 25.59 0.14
C PHE A 214 4.31 24.35 0.77
N GLY A 215 2.98 24.35 0.92
CA GLY A 215 2.22 23.22 1.42
C GLY A 215 2.36 21.96 0.56
N ALA A 216 2.28 22.10 -0.77
CA ALA A 216 2.42 20.95 -1.66
C ALA A 216 3.84 20.37 -1.65
N VAL A 217 4.87 21.22 -1.65
CA VAL A 217 6.27 20.79 -1.58
C VAL A 217 6.57 20.09 -0.25
N SER A 218 6.13 20.67 0.88
CA SER A 218 6.31 20.07 2.20
C SER A 218 5.56 18.74 2.35
N ALA A 219 4.35 18.62 1.77
CA ALA A 219 3.61 17.37 1.74
C ALA A 219 4.35 16.27 0.95
N ILE A 220 4.98 16.63 -0.18
CA ILE A 220 5.79 15.67 -0.95
C ILE A 220 7.09 15.29 -0.23
N ALA A 221 7.74 16.25 0.44
CA ALA A 221 8.89 15.93 1.29
C ALA A 221 8.51 14.97 2.42
N TYR A 222 7.39 15.23 3.11
CA TYR A 222 6.81 14.29 4.08
C TYR A 222 6.53 12.92 3.45
N TYR A 223 5.89 12.89 2.29
CA TYR A 223 5.54 11.64 1.58
C TYR A 223 6.81 10.85 1.21
N ALA A 224 7.89 11.52 0.80
CA ALA A 224 9.16 10.88 0.52
C ALA A 224 9.80 10.28 1.78
N LEU A 225 9.84 11.04 2.87
CA LEU A 225 10.54 10.63 4.08
C LEU A 225 9.75 9.61 4.90
N VAL A 226 8.47 9.83 5.15
CA VAL A 226 7.66 9.02 6.06
C VAL A 226 7.04 7.82 5.35
N PRO A 227 6.07 7.94 4.44
CA PRO A 227 5.48 6.76 3.80
C PRO A 227 6.46 6.00 2.89
N THR A 228 7.44 6.68 2.25
CA THR A 228 8.33 6.00 1.30
C THR A 228 9.58 5.46 1.98
N VAL A 229 10.46 6.31 2.51
CA VAL A 229 11.73 5.84 3.09
C VAL A 229 11.46 5.02 4.35
N LEU A 230 10.80 5.59 5.34
CA LEU A 230 10.52 4.92 6.60
C LEU A 230 9.51 3.78 6.40
N GLY A 231 8.43 4.03 5.65
CA GLY A 231 7.36 3.07 5.38
C GLY A 231 7.88 1.80 4.68
N TYR A 232 8.67 1.92 3.62
CA TYR A 232 9.24 0.76 2.93
C TYR A 232 10.19 -0.01 3.85
N VAL A 233 11.10 0.68 4.54
CA VAL A 233 12.03 0.02 5.47
C VAL A 233 11.27 -0.70 6.57
N CYS A 234 10.28 -0.05 7.19
CA CYS A 234 9.45 -0.64 8.24
C CYS A 234 8.63 -1.82 7.71
N TRP A 235 7.97 -1.68 6.54
CA TRP A 235 7.17 -2.75 5.95
C TRP A 235 7.99 -4.02 5.71
N TYR A 236 9.11 -3.88 5.01
CA TYR A 236 9.94 -5.03 4.70
C TYR A 236 10.64 -5.61 5.94
N ALA A 237 11.10 -4.74 6.87
CA ALA A 237 11.70 -5.20 8.12
C ALA A 237 10.68 -5.89 9.04
N GLY A 238 9.46 -5.41 9.08
CA GLY A 238 8.36 -6.03 9.81
C GLY A 238 7.95 -7.37 9.20
N SER A 239 7.75 -7.40 7.88
CA SER A 239 7.37 -8.61 7.14
C SER A 239 8.41 -9.72 7.24
N ALA A 240 9.70 -9.38 7.32
CA ALA A 240 10.76 -10.36 7.52
C ALA A 240 10.78 -10.97 8.94
N ARG A 241 10.09 -10.37 9.92
CA ARG A 241 10.05 -10.82 11.32
C ARG A 241 8.72 -11.44 11.75
N THR A 242 7.74 -11.41 10.87
CA THR A 242 6.36 -11.84 11.13
C THR A 242 5.89 -12.80 10.04
N SER A 243 4.85 -13.57 10.32
CA SER A 243 4.21 -14.36 9.28
C SER A 243 3.43 -13.47 8.32
N GLY A 244 3.23 -13.93 7.07
CA GLY A 244 2.42 -13.20 6.09
C GLY A 244 0.98 -12.96 6.56
N THR A 245 0.45 -13.81 7.43
CA THR A 245 -0.86 -13.66 8.08
C THR A 245 -0.85 -12.51 9.08
N GLU A 246 0.17 -12.46 9.93
CA GLU A 246 0.34 -11.37 10.90
C GLU A 246 0.50 -10.03 10.16
N ALA A 247 1.36 -9.97 9.14
CA ALA A 247 1.52 -8.77 8.33
C ALA A 247 0.20 -8.30 7.68
N ALA A 248 -0.63 -9.24 7.20
CA ALA A 248 -1.92 -8.93 6.61
C ALA A 248 -2.92 -8.31 7.63
N LEU A 249 -2.85 -8.70 8.92
CA LEU A 249 -3.68 -8.08 9.95
C LEU A 249 -3.38 -6.59 10.14
N PHE A 250 -2.12 -6.21 10.02
CA PHE A 250 -1.71 -4.82 10.19
C PHE A 250 -2.17 -3.91 9.05
N THR A 251 -2.56 -4.44 7.88
CA THR A 251 -3.11 -3.62 6.79
C THR A 251 -4.41 -2.91 7.17
N ALA A 252 -5.14 -3.40 8.19
CA ALA A 252 -6.31 -2.72 8.75
C ALA A 252 -5.99 -1.36 9.40
N ILE A 253 -4.75 -1.13 9.78
CA ILE A 253 -4.32 0.16 10.38
C ILE A 253 -4.37 1.28 9.32
N ALA A 254 -4.12 0.98 8.04
CA ALA A 254 -4.07 2.00 7.00
C ALA A 254 -5.39 2.77 6.84
N PRO A 255 -6.56 2.14 6.64
CA PRO A 255 -7.82 2.88 6.55
C PRO A 255 -8.19 3.59 7.85
N VAL A 256 -7.92 2.98 9.01
CA VAL A 256 -8.21 3.60 10.32
C VAL A 256 -7.36 4.85 10.51
N SER A 257 -6.05 4.78 10.24
CA SER A 257 -5.16 5.95 10.36
C SER A 257 -5.47 7.03 9.34
N ALA A 258 -5.83 6.66 8.11
CA ALA A 258 -6.23 7.63 7.08
C ALA A 258 -7.44 8.46 7.52
N VAL A 259 -8.48 7.80 8.04
CA VAL A 259 -9.67 8.48 8.56
C VAL A 259 -9.33 9.33 9.79
N LEU A 260 -8.54 8.79 10.72
CA LEU A 260 -8.11 9.54 11.90
C LEU A 260 -7.37 10.83 11.49
N PHE A 261 -6.43 10.75 10.55
CA PHE A 261 -5.72 11.92 10.06
C PHE A 261 -6.66 12.90 9.31
N ALA A 262 -7.64 12.42 8.54
CA ALA A 262 -8.62 13.27 7.87
C ALA A 262 -9.46 14.07 8.89
N VAL A 263 -9.94 13.40 9.94
CA VAL A 263 -10.69 14.06 11.02
C VAL A 263 -9.84 15.10 11.76
N VAL A 264 -8.61 14.72 12.14
CA VAL A 264 -7.74 15.59 12.96
C VAL A 264 -7.20 16.78 12.18
N LEU A 265 -6.81 16.59 10.92
CA LEU A 265 -6.10 17.61 10.14
C LEU A 265 -7.01 18.45 9.25
N PHE A 266 -8.14 17.89 8.79
CA PHE A 266 -9.09 18.62 7.94
C PHE A 266 -10.41 18.95 8.65
N GLY A 267 -10.62 18.47 9.88
CA GLY A 267 -11.86 18.67 10.60
C GLY A 267 -13.05 17.93 10.00
N ASP A 268 -12.80 16.89 9.23
CA ASP A 268 -13.84 16.09 8.58
C ASP A 268 -14.77 15.45 9.63
N ALA A 269 -16.09 15.58 9.44
CA ALA A 269 -17.06 15.05 10.38
C ALA A 269 -17.07 13.50 10.36
N LEU A 270 -16.92 12.90 11.54
CA LEU A 270 -17.05 11.47 11.73
C LEU A 270 -18.53 11.10 11.90
N THR A 271 -19.25 10.89 10.82
CA THR A 271 -20.66 10.50 10.86
C THR A 271 -20.83 9.02 11.25
N ALA A 272 -22.01 8.66 11.77
CA ALA A 272 -22.32 7.27 12.12
C ALA A 272 -22.15 6.32 10.92
N THR A 273 -22.53 6.76 9.70
CA THR A 273 -22.34 6.02 8.46
C THR A 273 -20.87 5.74 8.17
N ARG A 274 -19.98 6.71 8.36
CA ARG A 274 -18.53 6.54 8.20
C ARG A 274 -17.95 5.55 9.24
N VAL A 275 -18.40 5.63 10.48
CA VAL A 275 -17.98 4.68 11.53
C VAL A 275 -18.40 3.25 11.18
N VAL A 276 -19.64 3.04 10.75
CA VAL A 276 -20.14 1.71 10.34
C VAL A 276 -19.37 1.20 9.11
N GLY A 277 -19.15 2.05 8.12
CA GLY A 277 -18.36 1.68 6.93
C GLY A 277 -16.93 1.25 7.26
N ILE A 278 -16.24 2.01 8.11
CA ILE A 278 -14.90 1.65 8.60
C ILE A 278 -14.93 0.32 9.37
N ALA A 279 -15.91 0.12 10.24
CA ALA A 279 -16.06 -1.12 11.00
C ALA A 279 -16.25 -2.34 10.07
N LEU A 280 -17.05 -2.22 9.03
CA LEU A 280 -17.24 -3.26 8.00
C LEU A 280 -15.94 -3.55 7.23
N VAL A 281 -15.22 -2.50 6.83
CA VAL A 281 -13.93 -2.61 6.15
C VAL A 281 -12.92 -3.33 7.05
N VAL A 282 -12.78 -2.90 8.29
CA VAL A 282 -11.86 -3.50 9.27
C VAL A 282 -12.24 -4.97 9.52
N ALA A 283 -13.53 -5.27 9.69
CA ALA A 283 -14.03 -6.63 9.83
C ALA A 283 -13.64 -7.49 8.60
N GLY A 284 -13.79 -6.97 7.39
CA GLY A 284 -13.36 -7.63 6.15
C GLY A 284 -11.86 -7.97 6.16
N VAL A 285 -11.02 -7.00 6.54
CA VAL A 285 -9.56 -7.23 6.65
C VAL A 285 -9.25 -8.31 7.69
N LEU A 286 -9.88 -8.26 8.85
CA LEU A 286 -9.67 -9.25 9.92
C LEU A 286 -10.10 -10.66 9.50
N VAL A 287 -11.26 -10.80 8.85
CA VAL A 287 -11.75 -12.09 8.31
C VAL A 287 -10.79 -12.65 7.28
N GLY A 288 -10.30 -11.83 6.34
CA GLY A 288 -9.33 -12.26 5.34
C GLY A 288 -7.98 -12.68 5.92
N ALA A 289 -7.54 -11.98 6.97
CA ALA A 289 -6.26 -12.23 7.61
C ALA A 289 -6.23 -13.50 8.48
N THR A 290 -7.29 -13.83 9.21
CA THR A 290 -7.35 -15.00 10.12
C THR A 290 -7.16 -16.35 9.42
N ARG A 291 -7.54 -16.48 8.16
CA ARG A 291 -7.43 -17.72 7.39
C ARG A 291 -5.99 -18.22 7.20
N ARG A 292 -5.06 -17.32 6.99
CA ARG A 292 -3.65 -17.71 6.74
C ARG A 292 -3.03 -18.41 7.95
N ARG A 293 -3.56 -18.17 9.15
CA ARG A 293 -3.12 -18.81 10.39
C ARG A 293 -3.43 -20.31 10.41
N ASP A 294 -4.63 -20.70 9.96
CA ASP A 294 -5.06 -22.12 9.97
C ASP A 294 -4.30 -22.97 8.95
N SER A 295 -3.94 -22.40 7.79
CA SER A 295 -3.21 -23.13 6.76
C SER A 295 -1.71 -23.29 7.07
N SER A 296 -1.08 -22.30 7.72
CA SER A 296 0.32 -22.42 8.14
C SER A 296 0.47 -23.40 9.30
N THR A 297 -0.44 -23.37 10.25
CA THR A 297 -0.45 -24.32 11.40
C THR A 297 -0.69 -25.75 10.94
N LYS A 298 -1.53 -25.98 9.91
CA LYS A 298 -1.73 -27.32 9.35
C LYS A 298 -0.54 -27.80 8.53
N ALA A 299 0.14 -26.93 7.79
CA ALA A 299 1.34 -27.28 7.05
C ALA A 299 2.51 -27.62 7.99
N ASP A 300 2.69 -26.84 9.06
CA ASP A 300 3.70 -27.10 10.09
C ASP A 300 3.38 -28.37 10.88
N ALA A 301 2.10 -28.63 11.21
CA ALA A 301 1.67 -29.87 11.88
C ALA A 301 1.87 -31.11 10.98
N GLN A 302 1.59 -31.01 9.69
CA GLN A 302 1.85 -32.09 8.73
C GLN A 302 3.35 -32.35 8.50
N CYS A 303 4.18 -31.30 8.48
CA CYS A 303 5.63 -31.44 8.40
C CYS A 303 6.23 -32.10 9.65
N HIS A 304 5.63 -31.86 10.81
CA HIS A 304 6.03 -32.52 12.07
C HIS A 304 5.48 -33.94 12.23
N ALA A 305 4.40 -34.29 11.55
CA ALA A 305 3.76 -35.61 11.63
C ALA A 305 4.33 -36.66 10.65
N ASP A 306 5.15 -36.25 9.67
CA ASP A 306 5.74 -37.16 8.67
C ASP A 306 7.19 -37.51 9.03
N PRO A 307 7.46 -38.68 9.61
CA PRO A 307 8.81 -39.13 10.01
C PRO A 307 9.76 -39.35 8.82
N ALA A 308 9.22 -39.60 7.62
CA ALA A 308 10.03 -39.84 6.42
C ALA A 308 10.70 -38.55 5.89
N ARG A 309 10.06 -37.40 6.07
CA ARG A 309 10.65 -36.10 5.71
C ARG A 309 11.70 -35.59 6.69
N ARG A 310 11.65 -36.01 7.97
CA ARG A 310 12.68 -35.68 8.97
C ARG A 310 14.03 -36.29 8.65
N ALA A 311 14.03 -37.47 8.06
CA ALA A 311 15.27 -38.19 7.72
C ALA A 311 16.01 -37.54 6.53
N HIS A 312 15.30 -36.84 5.63
CA HIS A 312 15.92 -36.19 4.46
C HIS A 312 16.55 -34.83 4.78
N THR A 313 16.00 -34.06 5.74
CA THR A 313 16.55 -32.76 6.17
C THR A 313 17.70 -32.88 7.18
N ALA A 314 17.95 -34.07 7.72
CA ALA A 314 19.08 -34.32 8.62
C ALA A 314 20.32 -34.90 7.90
N ALA A 315 20.21 -35.15 6.58
CA ALA A 315 21.25 -35.74 5.73
C ALA A 315 21.85 -34.74 4.70
N GLU A 316 21.37 -33.49 4.69
CA GLU A 316 21.96 -32.33 3.99
C GLU A 316 22.57 -31.35 5.02
#